data_b5cf5c02825283215f46595086b907bc
#
_entry.id   b5cf5c02825283215f46595086b907bc
#
_cell.length_a   1.000
_cell.length_b   1.000
_cell.length_c   1.000
_cell.angle_alpha   90.00
_cell.angle_beta   90.00
_cell.angle_gamma   90.00
#
_symmetry.space_group_name_H-M   'P 1'
#
loop_
_entity.id
_entity.type
_entity.pdbx_description
1 polymer ?
#
loop_
_entity_poly.entity_id
_entity_poly.type
_entity_poly.pdbx_seq_one_letter_code
_entity_poly.pdbx_strand_id
1 'polypeptide(L)'
;TVINPDYEAFPDMKIFGYNMSRLFGNLTASVFSEDKLLTKKYFSLNKFFETRQENNPNEPCTFIYEEEIKKWLEIIKGRSIFGDKFPYSNPQIINNNIHTLWLMPTVKSCKAMENLLNEDDYFSRYKIINLSQDEVGSGNDAYEYLMNNITASENTNKLGSIAITVNKLTIGVTVKKWSS
;
A
#
# COMPACT_ATOMS: atom_id res chain seq x y z
N THR A 1 12.47 32.90 -9.31
CA THR A 1 12.36 31.50 -9.78
C THR A 1 11.21 31.47 -10.77
N VAL A 2 11.48 31.27 -12.06
CA VAL A 2 10.42 31.13 -13.08
C VAL A 2 9.85 29.72 -12.87
N ILE A 3 8.63 29.62 -12.38
CA ILE A 3 7.89 28.36 -12.29
C ILE A 3 7.50 27.99 -13.72
N ASN A 4 7.89 26.80 -14.17
CA ASN A 4 7.47 26.32 -15.50
C ASN A 4 5.93 26.15 -15.48
N PRO A 5 5.18 26.83 -16.42
CA PRO A 5 3.71 26.74 -16.42
C PRO A 5 3.16 25.33 -16.52
N ASP A 6 3.92 24.40 -17.08
CA ASP A 6 3.52 22.99 -17.17
C ASP A 6 3.38 22.30 -15.80
N TYR A 7 3.96 22.87 -14.75
CA TYR A 7 3.89 22.35 -13.38
C TYR A 7 2.90 23.08 -12.47
N GLU A 8 2.32 24.21 -12.91
CA GLU A 8 1.32 24.96 -12.13
C GLU A 8 0.02 24.15 -11.89
N ALA A 9 -0.26 23.17 -12.75
CA ALA A 9 -1.43 22.30 -12.64
C ALA A 9 -1.22 21.07 -11.74
N PHE A 10 0.02 20.85 -11.25
CA PHE A 10 0.27 19.73 -10.35
C PHE A 10 -0.05 20.14 -8.90
N PRO A 11 -0.75 19.27 -8.13
CA PRO A 11 -0.99 19.54 -6.72
C PRO A 11 0.33 19.53 -5.94
N ASP A 12 0.37 20.29 -4.85
CA ASP A 12 1.50 20.30 -3.94
C ASP A 12 1.78 18.91 -3.41
N MET A 13 3.01 18.42 -3.62
CA MET A 13 3.42 17.12 -3.07
C MET A 13 3.61 17.23 -1.57
N LYS A 14 2.85 16.45 -0.80
CA LYS A 14 3.01 16.30 0.65
C LYS A 14 3.64 14.94 0.96
N ILE A 15 4.76 14.94 1.68
CA ILE A 15 5.47 13.72 2.07
C ILE A 15 5.26 13.52 3.58
N PHE A 16 4.69 12.37 3.94
CA PHE A 16 4.54 11.93 5.33
C PHE A 16 5.52 10.79 5.60
N GLY A 17 6.45 11.02 6.51
CA GLY A 17 7.44 10.02 6.93
C GLY A 17 7.07 9.40 8.28
N TYR A 18 7.04 8.08 8.37
CA TYR A 18 6.77 7.35 9.60
C TYR A 18 7.98 6.50 9.98
N ASN A 19 8.44 6.65 11.23
CA ASN A 19 9.51 5.81 11.75
C ASN A 19 8.92 4.48 12.22
N MET A 20 9.05 3.45 11.38
CA MET A 20 8.50 2.12 11.64
C MET A 20 9.08 1.48 12.91
N SER A 21 10.38 1.66 13.18
CA SER A 21 11.01 1.14 14.41
C SER A 21 10.41 1.76 15.67
N ARG A 22 9.95 3.01 15.61
CA ARG A 22 9.27 3.67 16.73
C ARG A 22 7.81 3.24 16.85
N LEU A 23 7.12 3.02 15.72
CA LEU A 23 5.74 2.54 15.70
C LEU A 23 5.63 1.11 16.25
N PHE A 24 6.62 0.31 15.97
CA PHE A 24 6.68 -1.11 16.36
C PHE A 24 7.75 -1.40 17.43
N GLY A 25 8.01 -0.45 18.33
CA GLY A 25 9.06 -0.56 19.35
C GLY A 25 9.07 -1.84 20.20
N ASN A 26 7.96 -2.61 20.18
CA ASN A 26 7.81 -3.90 20.85
C ASN A 26 7.66 -5.07 19.86
N LEU A 27 7.88 -4.87 18.56
CA LEU A 27 7.91 -5.98 17.62
C LEU A 27 9.10 -6.88 17.93
N THR A 28 8.88 -8.18 17.83
CA THR A 28 9.88 -9.20 18.05
C THR A 28 11.14 -8.92 17.21
N ALA A 29 12.31 -9.21 17.77
CA ALA A 29 13.62 -9.04 17.11
C ALA A 29 13.68 -9.69 15.70
N SER A 30 12.75 -10.60 15.40
CA SER A 30 12.62 -11.29 14.12
C SER A 30 12.28 -10.40 12.94
N VAL A 31 11.62 -9.25 13.15
CA VAL A 31 11.24 -8.30 12.08
C VAL A 31 12.37 -7.30 11.79
N PHE A 32 13.38 -7.24 12.65
CA PHE A 32 14.53 -6.37 12.48
C PHE A 32 15.68 -7.13 11.82
N SER A 33 16.28 -6.55 10.80
CA SER A 33 17.55 -7.03 10.27
C SER A 33 18.66 -6.68 11.25
N GLU A 34 19.50 -7.67 11.59
CA GLU A 34 20.75 -7.43 12.29
C GLU A 34 21.86 -7.27 11.25
N ASP A 35 22.38 -6.08 11.09
CA ASP A 35 23.63 -5.89 10.39
C ASP A 35 24.76 -6.23 11.35
N LYS A 36 25.54 -7.27 11.04
CA LYS A 36 26.67 -7.73 11.87
C LYS A 36 27.78 -6.68 12.02
N LEU A 37 27.82 -5.68 11.14
CA LEU A 37 28.80 -4.60 11.17
C LEU A 37 28.32 -3.38 11.96
N LEU A 38 27.03 -3.24 12.17
CA LEU A 38 26.44 -2.13 12.90
C LEU A 38 25.60 -2.71 14.04
N THR A 39 25.94 -2.41 15.26
CA THR A 39 25.24 -2.84 16.48
C THR A 39 23.79 -2.34 16.61
N LYS A 40 23.21 -1.78 15.54
CA LYS A 40 21.85 -1.27 15.48
C LYS A 40 20.94 -2.22 14.70
N LYS A 41 19.79 -2.54 15.28
CA LYS A 41 18.70 -3.25 14.60
C LYS A 41 17.95 -2.28 13.69
N TYR A 42 17.81 -2.64 12.42
CA TYR A 42 17.05 -1.87 11.44
C TYR A 42 15.77 -2.60 11.10
N PHE A 43 14.67 -1.86 10.98
CA PHE A 43 13.41 -2.39 10.46
C PHE A 43 13.57 -2.74 8.97
N SER A 44 13.26 -3.99 8.63
CA SER A 44 13.33 -4.46 7.24
C SER A 44 11.91 -4.63 6.67
N LEU A 45 11.54 -3.77 5.71
CA LEU A 45 10.26 -3.88 5.00
C LEU A 45 10.12 -5.22 4.26
N ASN A 46 11.19 -5.69 3.63
CA ASN A 46 11.18 -6.97 2.92
C ASN A 46 10.87 -8.12 3.87
N LYS A 47 11.45 -8.10 5.07
CA LYS A 47 11.20 -9.12 6.10
C LYS A 47 9.82 -8.97 6.71
N PHE A 48 9.35 -7.76 6.94
CA PHE A 48 8.01 -7.49 7.49
C PHE A 48 6.90 -8.03 6.58
N PHE A 49 7.06 -7.85 5.25
CA PHE A 49 6.12 -8.34 4.25
C PHE A 49 6.54 -9.68 3.61
N GLU A 50 7.33 -10.47 4.33
CA GLU A 50 7.71 -11.82 3.89
C GLU A 50 6.50 -12.75 3.93
N THR A 51 6.31 -13.51 2.84
CA THR A 51 5.18 -14.44 2.73
C THR A 51 5.59 -15.86 3.08
N ARG A 52 4.64 -16.65 3.56
CA ARG A 52 4.83 -18.09 3.77
C ARG A 52 5.06 -18.78 2.44
N GLN A 53 5.82 -19.87 2.46
CA GLN A 53 5.91 -20.75 1.30
C GLN A 53 4.58 -21.48 1.13
N GLU A 54 4.02 -21.40 -0.07
CA GLU A 54 2.83 -22.16 -0.43
C GLU A 54 3.23 -23.64 -0.61
N ASN A 55 2.64 -24.53 0.17
CA ASN A 55 2.84 -25.97 0.00
C ASN A 55 1.93 -26.52 -1.11
N ASN A 56 0.87 -25.80 -1.45
CA ASN A 56 -0.11 -26.14 -2.44
C ASN A 56 -0.52 -24.87 -3.23
N PRO A 57 -0.61 -24.91 -4.59
CA PRO A 57 -1.05 -23.75 -5.39
C PRO A 57 -2.45 -23.22 -5.03
N ASN A 58 -3.27 -24.02 -4.38
CA ASN A 58 -4.63 -23.62 -3.94
C ASN A 58 -4.67 -23.00 -2.54
N GLU A 59 -3.56 -22.98 -1.82
CA GLU A 59 -3.52 -22.30 -0.52
C GLU A 59 -3.48 -20.77 -0.71
N PRO A 60 -4.21 -20.01 0.12
CA PRO A 60 -4.13 -18.57 0.08
C PRO A 60 -2.72 -18.11 0.47
N CYS A 61 -2.16 -17.20 -0.32
CA CYS A 61 -0.90 -16.56 0.00
C CYS A 61 -1.08 -15.71 1.27
N THR A 62 -0.28 -15.96 2.30
CA THR A 62 -0.34 -15.29 3.60
C THR A 62 1.02 -14.77 4.04
N PHE A 63 1.05 -13.84 4.98
CA PHE A 63 2.29 -13.31 5.54
C PHE A 63 2.82 -14.20 6.69
N ILE A 64 4.15 -14.21 6.88
CA ILE A 64 4.77 -14.83 8.06
C ILE A 64 4.38 -14.04 9.31
N TYR A 65 4.38 -12.70 9.22
CA TYR A 65 4.09 -11.76 10.31
C TYR A 65 2.70 -11.14 10.16
N GLU A 66 1.70 -11.96 9.84
CA GLU A 66 0.35 -11.49 9.52
C GLU A 66 -0.28 -10.71 10.69
N GLU A 67 -0.10 -11.16 11.92
CA GLU A 67 -0.63 -10.48 13.11
C GLU A 67 0.00 -9.09 13.32
N GLU A 68 1.28 -8.95 13.03
CA GLU A 68 1.99 -7.67 13.08
C GLU A 68 1.51 -6.74 11.96
N ILE A 69 1.24 -7.28 10.77
CA ILE A 69 0.68 -6.51 9.65
C ILE A 69 -0.75 -6.08 9.97
N LYS A 70 -1.58 -6.92 10.57
CA LYS A 70 -2.93 -6.54 11.04
C LYS A 70 -2.84 -5.39 12.05
N LYS A 71 -1.93 -5.45 13.02
CA LYS A 71 -1.69 -4.35 13.96
C LYS A 71 -1.25 -3.06 13.26
N TRP A 72 -0.39 -3.17 12.24
CA TRP A 72 -0.02 -2.03 11.42
C TRP A 72 -1.22 -1.46 10.65
N LEU A 73 -2.08 -2.29 10.09
CA LEU A 73 -3.32 -1.86 9.45
C LEU A 73 -4.24 -1.11 10.44
N GLU A 74 -4.37 -1.57 11.68
CA GLU A 74 -5.12 -0.85 12.72
C GLU A 74 -4.52 0.54 13.02
N ILE A 75 -3.19 0.65 13.01
CA ILE A 75 -2.51 1.93 13.19
C ILE A 75 -2.86 2.90 12.05
N ILE A 76 -2.74 2.47 10.80
CA ILE A 76 -2.99 3.36 9.64
C ILE A 76 -4.48 3.72 9.49
N LYS A 77 -5.39 2.91 10.03
CA LYS A 77 -6.82 3.23 10.15
C LYS A 77 -7.13 4.23 11.28
N GLY A 78 -6.14 4.58 12.11
CA GLY A 78 -6.32 5.45 13.27
C GLY A 78 -6.97 4.78 14.48
N ARG A 79 -7.15 3.47 14.47
CA ARG A 79 -7.70 2.69 15.60
C ARG A 79 -6.65 2.37 16.67
N SER A 80 -5.66 3.24 16.82
CA SER A 80 -4.56 3.06 17.77
C SER A 80 -4.35 4.29 18.63
N ILE A 81 -3.49 4.17 19.65
CA ILE A 81 -3.09 5.29 20.51
C ILE A 81 -2.40 6.46 19.77
N PHE A 82 -2.01 6.25 18.51
CA PHE A 82 -1.36 7.28 17.69
C PHE A 82 -2.36 8.25 17.04
N GLY A 83 -3.67 8.00 17.14
CA GLY A 83 -4.74 8.88 16.66
C GLY A 83 -4.73 9.04 15.12
N ASP A 84 -5.20 10.20 14.68
CA ASP A 84 -5.48 10.57 13.29
C ASP A 84 -4.28 11.14 12.51
N LYS A 85 -3.06 10.70 12.85
CA LYS A 85 -1.82 11.12 12.18
C LYS A 85 -1.54 10.38 10.86
N PHE A 86 -2.28 9.33 10.58
CA PHE A 86 -2.09 8.49 9.40
C PHE A 86 -3.12 8.81 8.31
N PRO A 87 -2.79 8.59 7.02
CA PRO A 87 -3.64 8.98 5.92
C PRO A 87 -5.08 8.47 6.02
N TYR A 88 -5.27 7.20 6.35
CA TYR A 88 -6.60 6.59 6.43
C TYR A 88 -7.40 6.98 7.69
N SER A 89 -6.77 7.59 8.68
CA SER A 89 -7.43 8.11 9.88
C SER A 89 -7.74 9.60 9.78
N ASN A 90 -7.18 10.31 8.81
CA ASN A 90 -7.37 11.74 8.64
C ASN A 90 -8.38 12.02 7.51
N PRO A 91 -9.61 12.48 7.83
CA PRO A 91 -10.64 12.73 6.84
C PRO A 91 -10.23 13.74 5.76
N GLN A 92 -9.41 14.74 6.09
CA GLN A 92 -8.95 15.74 5.13
C GLN A 92 -7.99 15.13 4.09
N ILE A 93 -7.20 14.12 4.50
CA ILE A 93 -6.29 13.44 3.58
C ILE A 93 -7.04 12.42 2.74
N ILE A 94 -7.84 11.55 3.38
CA ILE A 94 -8.48 10.45 2.66
C ILE A 94 -9.59 10.92 1.72
N ASN A 95 -10.34 11.96 2.06
CA ASN A 95 -11.39 12.49 1.20
C ASN A 95 -10.83 13.13 -0.09
N ASN A 96 -9.60 13.62 -0.04
CA ASN A 96 -8.91 14.17 -1.22
C ASN A 96 -8.08 13.11 -1.98
N ASN A 97 -7.92 11.91 -1.40
CA ASN A 97 -7.08 10.85 -1.95
C ASN A 97 -7.79 9.49 -1.84
N ILE A 98 -8.98 9.41 -2.43
CA ILE A 98 -9.81 8.20 -2.41
C ILE A 98 -9.22 7.06 -3.25
N HIS A 99 -8.26 7.36 -4.13
CA HIS A 99 -7.52 6.38 -4.93
C HIS A 99 -6.05 6.42 -4.52
N THR A 100 -5.53 5.29 -4.03
CA THR A 100 -4.17 5.20 -3.50
C THR A 100 -3.37 4.08 -4.15
N LEU A 101 -2.04 4.25 -4.19
CA LEU A 101 -1.10 3.26 -4.70
C LEU A 101 -0.22 2.75 -3.56
N TRP A 102 -0.20 1.44 -3.36
CA TRP A 102 0.64 0.76 -2.37
C TRP A 102 1.75 -0.01 -3.05
N LEU A 103 2.98 0.29 -2.66
CA LEU A 103 4.16 -0.40 -3.17
C LEU A 103 4.54 -1.53 -2.21
N MET A 104 4.59 -2.74 -2.75
CA MET A 104 4.96 -3.94 -2.02
C MET A 104 6.30 -4.49 -2.50
N PRO A 105 7.05 -5.20 -1.63
CA PRO A 105 8.36 -5.72 -2.00
C PRO A 105 8.35 -6.80 -3.10
N THR A 106 7.31 -7.63 -3.15
CA THR A 106 7.23 -8.79 -4.05
C THR A 106 5.81 -9.01 -4.59
N VAL A 107 5.69 -9.73 -5.71
CA VAL A 107 4.40 -10.15 -6.29
C VAL A 107 3.59 -10.98 -5.27
N LYS A 108 4.25 -11.89 -4.55
CA LYS A 108 3.59 -12.69 -3.50
C LYS A 108 3.07 -11.82 -2.37
N SER A 109 3.82 -10.80 -1.94
CA SER A 109 3.33 -9.87 -0.93
C SER A 109 2.17 -9.00 -1.43
N CYS A 110 2.08 -8.69 -2.74
CA CYS A 110 0.90 -8.05 -3.32
C CYS A 110 -0.34 -8.96 -3.17
N LYS A 111 -0.22 -10.25 -3.50
CA LYS A 111 -1.30 -11.22 -3.40
C LYS A 111 -1.76 -11.44 -1.95
N ALA A 112 -0.81 -11.58 -1.03
CA ALA A 112 -1.12 -11.71 0.39
C ALA A 112 -1.80 -10.46 0.96
N MET A 113 -1.36 -9.26 0.55
CA MET A 113 -1.97 -8.01 0.96
C MET A 113 -3.38 -7.85 0.37
N GLU A 114 -3.59 -8.21 -0.90
CA GLU A 114 -4.91 -8.23 -1.52
C GLU A 114 -5.90 -9.10 -0.73
N ASN A 115 -5.50 -10.32 -0.36
CA ASN A 115 -6.32 -11.21 0.46
C ASN A 115 -6.66 -10.55 1.81
N LEU A 116 -5.65 -10.07 2.51
CA LEU A 116 -5.80 -9.46 3.84
C LEU A 116 -6.70 -8.22 3.82
N LEU A 117 -6.57 -7.34 2.82
CA LEU A 117 -7.39 -6.13 2.70
C LEU A 117 -8.84 -6.44 2.30
N ASN A 118 -9.08 -7.48 1.52
CA ASN A 118 -10.44 -7.92 1.17
C ASN A 118 -11.18 -8.53 2.37
N GLU A 119 -10.46 -9.12 3.33
CA GLU A 119 -11.00 -9.68 4.55
C GLU A 119 -11.17 -8.64 5.68
N ASP A 120 -10.45 -7.52 5.61
CA ASP A 120 -10.48 -6.47 6.63
C ASP A 120 -11.78 -5.65 6.55
N ASP A 121 -12.44 -5.42 7.70
CA ASP A 121 -13.74 -4.74 7.80
C ASP A 121 -13.73 -3.28 7.28
N TYR A 122 -12.60 -2.61 7.35
CA TYR A 122 -12.43 -1.24 6.87
C TYR A 122 -12.01 -1.21 5.41
N PHE A 123 -10.95 -1.94 5.04
CA PHE A 123 -10.37 -1.89 3.71
C PHE A 123 -11.19 -2.62 2.64
N SER A 124 -12.01 -3.62 3.02
CA SER A 124 -12.96 -4.25 2.10
C SER A 124 -13.99 -3.28 1.51
N ARG A 125 -14.14 -2.09 2.09
CA ARG A 125 -14.97 -1.00 1.57
C ARG A 125 -14.32 -0.27 0.39
N TYR A 126 -13.04 -0.49 0.13
CA TYR A 126 -12.33 -0.01 -1.06
C TYR A 126 -12.31 -1.09 -2.14
N LYS A 127 -12.16 -0.70 -3.39
CA LYS A 127 -11.83 -1.63 -4.47
C LYS A 127 -10.34 -1.93 -4.41
N ILE A 128 -9.97 -3.17 -4.08
CA ILE A 128 -8.58 -3.61 -4.10
C ILE A 128 -8.24 -4.03 -5.53
N ILE A 129 -7.14 -3.50 -6.07
CA ILE A 129 -6.68 -3.68 -7.45
C ILE A 129 -5.23 -4.18 -7.42
N ASN A 130 -5.02 -5.47 -7.66
CA ASN A 130 -3.67 -6.02 -7.70
C ASN A 130 -3.09 -5.91 -9.11
N LEU A 131 -2.17 -4.97 -9.30
CA LEU A 131 -1.49 -4.73 -10.57
C LEU A 131 -0.30 -5.67 -10.81
N SER A 132 0.11 -6.46 -9.82
CA SER A 132 1.28 -7.34 -9.94
C SER A 132 1.00 -8.64 -10.70
N GLN A 133 -0.25 -8.96 -10.97
CA GLN A 133 -0.68 -10.17 -11.69
C GLN A 133 -0.21 -10.12 -13.14
N ASP A 134 0.11 -11.30 -13.69
CA ASP A 134 0.64 -11.42 -15.07
C ASP A 134 -0.41 -10.99 -16.11
N GLU A 135 -1.68 -11.27 -15.86
CA GLU A 135 -2.81 -10.94 -16.74
C GLU A 135 -3.02 -9.42 -16.91
N VAL A 136 -2.52 -8.63 -15.99
CA VAL A 136 -2.63 -7.16 -16.04
C VAL A 136 -1.74 -6.56 -17.15
N GLY A 137 -0.72 -7.30 -17.62
CA GLY A 137 0.22 -6.79 -18.60
C GLY A 137 1.15 -5.71 -18.03
N SER A 138 1.67 -4.84 -18.90
CA SER A 138 2.58 -3.75 -18.52
C SER A 138 2.29 -2.48 -19.32
N GLY A 139 2.87 -1.35 -18.91
CA GLY A 139 2.71 -0.08 -19.62
C GLY A 139 1.25 0.33 -19.78
N ASN A 140 0.80 0.46 -21.02
CA ASN A 140 -0.56 0.92 -21.32
C ASN A 140 -1.64 -0.08 -20.87
N ASP A 141 -1.40 -1.37 -20.98
CA ASP A 141 -2.37 -2.40 -20.56
C ASP A 141 -2.63 -2.32 -19.06
N ALA A 142 -1.57 -2.16 -18.27
CA ALA A 142 -1.69 -1.97 -16.82
C ALA A 142 -2.41 -0.66 -16.47
N TYR A 143 -2.20 0.40 -17.24
CA TYR A 143 -2.90 1.66 -17.08
C TYR A 143 -4.39 1.52 -17.38
N GLU A 144 -4.76 0.90 -18.51
CA GLU A 144 -6.16 0.66 -18.89
C GLU A 144 -6.86 -0.24 -17.86
N TYR A 145 -6.20 -1.31 -17.42
CA TYR A 145 -6.71 -2.18 -16.37
C TYR A 145 -7.01 -1.39 -15.09
N LEU A 146 -6.07 -0.55 -14.64
CA LEU A 146 -6.25 0.31 -13.47
C LEU A 146 -7.44 1.25 -13.66
N MET A 147 -7.51 1.98 -14.78
CA MET A 147 -8.55 2.98 -15.04
C MET A 147 -9.94 2.35 -15.10
N ASN A 148 -10.07 1.19 -15.73
CA ASN A 148 -11.33 0.45 -15.78
C ASN A 148 -11.80 0.03 -14.39
N ASN A 149 -10.89 -0.43 -13.52
CA ASN A 149 -11.21 -0.81 -12.14
C ASN A 149 -11.53 0.41 -11.25
N ILE A 150 -10.86 1.55 -11.43
CA ILE A 150 -11.18 2.80 -10.75
C ILE A 150 -12.61 3.24 -11.15
N THR A 151 -12.91 3.30 -12.43
CA THR A 151 -14.25 3.68 -12.94
C THR A 151 -15.32 2.72 -12.40
N ALA A 152 -15.04 1.42 -12.37
CA ALA A 152 -15.94 0.45 -11.77
C ALA A 152 -16.15 0.70 -10.27
N SER A 153 -15.13 1.13 -9.53
CA SER A 153 -15.27 1.47 -8.11
C SER A 153 -16.14 2.70 -7.88
N GLU A 154 -16.02 3.72 -8.74
CA GLU A 154 -16.83 4.95 -8.68
C GLU A 154 -18.33 4.67 -8.93
N ASN A 155 -18.65 3.64 -9.74
CA ASN A 155 -20.01 3.20 -10.04
C ASN A 155 -20.60 2.25 -8.99
N THR A 156 -19.89 1.99 -7.90
CA THR A 156 -20.33 1.11 -6.81
C THR A 156 -20.27 1.85 -5.48
N ASN A 157 -20.84 1.27 -4.41
CA ASN A 157 -20.77 1.83 -3.06
C ASN A 157 -19.38 1.69 -2.39
N LYS A 158 -18.30 1.65 -3.17
CA LYS A 158 -16.93 1.64 -2.63
C LYS A 158 -16.48 3.05 -2.27
N LEU A 159 -15.66 3.18 -1.22
CA LEU A 159 -15.12 4.47 -0.78
C LEU A 159 -14.05 5.04 -1.73
N GLY A 160 -13.50 4.20 -2.60
CA GLY A 160 -12.43 4.51 -3.52
C GLY A 160 -11.68 3.24 -3.93
N SER A 161 -10.42 3.35 -4.31
CA SER A 161 -9.61 2.19 -4.67
C SER A 161 -8.22 2.19 -4.03
N ILE A 162 -7.69 1.00 -3.82
CA ILE A 162 -6.30 0.76 -3.39
C ILE A 162 -5.65 -0.11 -4.46
N ALA A 163 -4.77 0.48 -5.26
CA ALA A 163 -3.95 -0.26 -6.20
C ALA A 163 -2.68 -0.78 -5.51
N ILE A 164 -2.36 -2.04 -5.71
CA ILE A 164 -1.20 -2.71 -5.10
C ILE A 164 -0.26 -3.16 -6.21
N THR A 165 1.02 -2.82 -6.11
CA THR A 165 2.02 -3.21 -7.13
C THR A 165 3.41 -3.37 -6.53
N VAL A 166 4.31 -4.01 -7.27
CA VAL A 166 5.76 -3.98 -7.00
C VAL A 166 6.40 -2.77 -7.66
N ASN A 167 6.24 -2.60 -8.96
CA ASN A 167 6.81 -1.50 -9.76
C ASN A 167 5.98 -1.09 -11.00
N LYS A 168 4.84 -1.69 -11.26
CA LYS A 168 4.00 -1.25 -12.39
C LYS A 168 3.42 0.14 -12.09
N LEU A 169 3.43 1.03 -13.08
CA LEU A 169 2.90 2.39 -13.00
C LEU A 169 3.61 3.32 -12.00
N THR A 170 4.80 2.96 -11.54
CA THR A 170 5.58 3.79 -10.60
C THR A 170 6.44 4.86 -11.29
N ILE A 171 6.75 4.66 -12.58
CA ILE A 171 7.59 5.56 -13.37
C ILE A 171 6.94 5.77 -14.75
N GLY A 172 6.94 7.02 -15.22
CA GLY A 172 6.56 7.39 -16.58
C GLY A 172 5.06 7.31 -16.88
N VAL A 173 4.21 7.19 -15.87
CA VAL A 173 2.75 7.17 -16.04
C VAL A 173 2.11 8.20 -15.12
N THR A 174 1.32 9.10 -15.70
CA THR A 174 0.51 10.06 -14.95
C THR A 174 -0.91 9.52 -14.82
N VAL A 175 -1.29 9.12 -13.61
CA VAL A 175 -2.66 8.71 -13.29
C VAL A 175 -3.37 9.91 -12.65
N LYS A 176 -4.15 10.64 -13.45
CA LYS A 176 -4.83 11.87 -12.99
C LYS A 176 -5.72 11.66 -11.76
N LYS A 177 -6.29 10.47 -11.60
CA LYS A 177 -7.16 10.11 -10.46
C LYS A 177 -6.41 10.02 -9.12
N TRP A 178 -5.07 9.87 -9.11
CA TRP A 178 -4.28 9.88 -7.87
C TRP A 178 -3.92 11.28 -7.39
N SER A 179 -4.15 12.29 -8.23
CA SER A 179 -3.77 13.69 -7.96
C SER A 179 -4.97 14.62 -7.75
N SER A 180 -6.16 14.07 -7.64
CA SER A 180 -7.40 14.87 -7.49
C SER A 180 -8.05 14.68 -6.14
#